data_c145690c037ebcea720602a05be175ea
#
_entry.id   c145690c037ebcea720602a05be175ea
#
_cell.length_a   1.000
_cell.length_b   1.000
_cell.length_c   1.000
_cell.angle_alpha   90.00
_cell.angle_beta   90.00
_cell.angle_gamma   90.00
#
_symmetry.space_group_name_H-M   'P 1'
#
loop_
_entity.id
_entity.type
_entity.pdbx_description
1 polymer ?
#
loop_
_entity_poly.entity_id
_entity_poly.type
_entity_poly.pdbx_seq_one_letter_code
_entity_poly.pdbx_strand_id
1 'polypeptide(L)'
;MEPKTEKIALFIDGANLYATAKALGFDIDYKRLLREFQSRGYLLRAFYYTAIIEDQEYSSIRPLIDWLDYNGYAVVTKATKEFVDQTGRRKVKGNMDIELAVDAMELAGSLDHMVLFSGDGDFRSLVEAVQRRGVRVTVVSTVSTQPPMVADELRRQADVFLDIVDLQPKIGRDPADRPAREAREPRDRHTPQFLQRSPSPQRAGVGAALDDDDDFDD
;
A
#
# COMPACT_ATOMS: atom_id res chain seq x y z
N MET A 1 -34.73 -26.42 -10.86
CA MET A 1 -34.46 -25.03 -10.46
C MET A 1 -32.99 -24.85 -10.61
N GLU A 2 -32.53 -24.07 -11.59
CA GLU A 2 -31.11 -23.77 -11.74
C GLU A 2 -30.62 -23.04 -10.47
N PRO A 3 -29.43 -23.39 -9.95
CA PRO A 3 -28.89 -22.68 -8.79
C PRO A 3 -28.68 -21.21 -9.17
N LYS A 4 -29.32 -20.32 -8.43
CA LYS A 4 -29.13 -18.87 -8.61
C LYS A 4 -27.66 -18.56 -8.36
N THR A 5 -26.95 -18.07 -9.38
CA THR A 5 -25.56 -17.65 -9.24
C THR A 5 -25.51 -16.42 -8.33
N GLU A 6 -24.79 -16.50 -7.20
CA GLU A 6 -24.63 -15.38 -6.28
C GLU A 6 -23.95 -14.18 -6.98
N LYS A 7 -24.49 -13.00 -6.76
CA LYS A 7 -23.89 -11.74 -7.18
C LYS A 7 -22.90 -11.26 -6.13
N ILE A 8 -21.64 -11.27 -6.49
CA ILE A 8 -20.51 -10.95 -5.62
C ILE A 8 -19.96 -9.57 -5.97
N ALA A 9 -19.59 -8.77 -4.96
CA ALA A 9 -18.73 -7.63 -5.16
C ALA A 9 -17.57 -7.64 -4.17
N LEU A 10 -16.39 -7.20 -4.66
CA LEU A 10 -15.18 -7.05 -3.86
C LEU A 10 -15.01 -5.58 -3.48
N PHE A 11 -14.73 -5.35 -2.22
CA PHE A 11 -14.38 -4.05 -1.66
C PHE A 11 -12.98 -4.17 -1.05
N ILE A 12 -12.00 -3.59 -1.71
CA ILE A 12 -10.59 -3.80 -1.39
C ILE A 12 -10.01 -2.50 -0.83
N ASP A 13 -9.78 -2.48 0.48
CA ASP A 13 -8.94 -1.47 1.11
C ASP A 13 -7.48 -1.73 0.70
N GLY A 14 -7.00 -0.94 -0.26
CA GLY A 14 -5.70 -1.15 -0.87
C GLY A 14 -4.54 -1.01 0.11
N ALA A 15 -4.65 -0.09 1.07
CA ALA A 15 -3.63 0.13 2.08
C ALA A 15 -3.54 -1.06 3.06
N ASN A 16 -4.68 -1.54 3.54
CA ASN A 16 -4.76 -2.67 4.45
C ASN A 16 -4.32 -3.98 3.77
N LEU A 17 -4.80 -4.23 2.55
CA LEU A 17 -4.42 -5.41 1.77
C LEU A 17 -2.91 -5.44 1.48
N TYR A 18 -2.32 -4.30 1.09
CA TYR A 18 -0.89 -4.18 0.86
C TYR A 18 -0.08 -4.46 2.13
N ALA A 19 -0.47 -3.85 3.26
CA ALA A 19 0.20 -4.05 4.55
C ALA A 19 0.13 -5.52 4.98
N THR A 20 -1.03 -6.17 4.80
CA THR A 20 -1.25 -7.58 5.14
C THR A 20 -0.39 -8.51 4.28
N ALA A 21 -0.41 -8.34 2.97
CA ALA A 21 0.40 -9.16 2.05
C ALA A 21 1.91 -8.99 2.30
N LYS A 22 2.34 -7.75 2.57
CA LYS A 22 3.73 -7.44 2.92
C LYS A 22 4.15 -8.10 4.24
N ALA A 23 3.30 -8.09 5.26
CA ALA A 23 3.58 -8.72 6.54
C ALA A 23 3.71 -10.25 6.41
N LEU A 24 2.97 -10.85 5.49
CA LEU A 24 3.01 -12.28 5.17
C LEU A 24 4.10 -12.64 4.15
N GLY A 25 4.77 -11.66 3.56
CA GLY A 25 5.91 -11.86 2.66
C GLY A 25 5.55 -12.33 1.25
N PHE A 26 4.34 -12.07 0.76
CA PHE A 26 3.97 -12.40 -0.63
C PHE A 26 3.41 -11.21 -1.39
N ASP A 27 3.48 -11.28 -2.72
CA ASP A 27 2.90 -10.28 -3.62
C ASP A 27 1.59 -10.81 -4.21
N ILE A 28 0.60 -9.94 -4.33
CA ILE A 28 -0.70 -10.28 -4.89
C ILE A 28 -0.68 -10.15 -6.42
N ASP A 29 -1.17 -11.18 -7.09
CA ASP A 29 -1.55 -11.11 -8.50
C ASP A 29 -3.04 -10.73 -8.59
N TYR A 30 -3.31 -9.47 -8.87
CA TYR A 30 -4.68 -8.95 -8.94
C TYR A 30 -5.50 -9.59 -10.07
N LYS A 31 -4.87 -10.07 -11.16
CA LYS A 31 -5.56 -10.80 -12.22
C LYS A 31 -6.04 -12.18 -11.72
N ARG A 32 -5.20 -12.87 -10.95
CA ARG A 32 -5.56 -14.15 -10.33
C ARG A 32 -6.62 -13.95 -9.26
N LEU A 33 -6.53 -12.86 -8.46
CA LEU A 33 -7.54 -12.50 -7.48
C LEU A 33 -8.91 -12.32 -8.13
N LEU A 34 -8.99 -11.55 -9.22
CA LEU A 34 -10.24 -11.36 -9.95
C LEU A 34 -10.82 -12.69 -10.44
N ARG A 35 -9.99 -13.54 -11.06
CA ARG A 35 -10.40 -14.86 -11.56
C ARG A 35 -10.89 -15.80 -10.47
N GLU A 36 -10.24 -15.79 -9.31
CA GLU A 36 -10.65 -16.60 -8.16
C GLU A 36 -12.09 -16.26 -7.74
N PHE A 37 -12.44 -14.97 -7.66
CA PHE A 37 -13.79 -14.57 -7.27
C PHE A 37 -14.80 -14.68 -8.41
N GLN A 38 -14.40 -14.53 -9.67
CA GLN A 38 -15.23 -14.84 -10.82
C GLN A 38 -15.62 -16.33 -10.89
N SER A 39 -14.76 -17.21 -10.39
CA SER A 39 -15.05 -18.64 -10.33
C SER A 39 -16.05 -19.03 -9.23
N ARG A 40 -16.25 -18.14 -8.23
CA ARG A 40 -17.15 -18.41 -7.11
C ARG A 40 -18.59 -17.96 -7.35
N GLY A 41 -18.82 -17.07 -8.32
CA GLY A 41 -20.15 -16.52 -8.60
C GLY A 41 -20.09 -15.45 -9.68
N TYR A 42 -21.21 -14.73 -9.86
CA TYR A 42 -21.25 -13.59 -10.76
C TYR A 42 -20.61 -12.37 -10.11
N LEU A 43 -19.36 -12.08 -10.48
CA LEU A 43 -18.63 -10.91 -9.99
C LEU A 43 -19.19 -9.64 -10.63
N LEU A 44 -20.00 -8.90 -9.86
CA LEU A 44 -20.65 -7.68 -10.31
C LEU A 44 -19.65 -6.52 -10.43
N ARG A 45 -18.83 -6.31 -9.39
CA ARG A 45 -17.80 -5.28 -9.33
C ARG A 45 -16.63 -5.71 -8.44
N ALA A 46 -15.46 -5.16 -8.72
CA ALA A 46 -14.30 -5.25 -7.85
C ALA A 46 -13.77 -3.82 -7.65
N PHE A 47 -14.05 -3.24 -6.49
CA PHE A 47 -13.57 -1.92 -6.13
C PHE A 47 -12.19 -2.00 -5.47
N TYR A 48 -11.32 -1.05 -5.79
CA TYR A 48 -10.03 -0.88 -5.17
C TYR A 48 -9.88 0.56 -4.68
N TYR A 49 -9.78 0.73 -3.37
CA TYR A 49 -9.71 2.03 -2.71
C TYR A 49 -8.28 2.35 -2.33
N THR A 50 -7.80 3.52 -2.72
CA THR A 50 -6.46 3.96 -2.36
C THR A 50 -6.33 5.48 -2.32
N ALA A 51 -5.53 5.98 -1.36
CA ALA A 51 -5.16 7.37 -1.30
C ALA A 51 -3.94 7.63 -2.20
N ILE A 52 -3.93 8.77 -2.88
CA ILE A 52 -2.81 9.23 -3.72
C ILE A 52 -2.25 10.52 -3.11
N ILE A 53 -0.94 10.60 -2.94
CA ILE A 53 -0.27 11.82 -2.47
C ILE A 53 -0.18 12.81 -3.63
N GLU A 54 -0.76 14.01 -3.45
CA GLU A 54 -0.96 15.03 -4.49
C GLU A 54 0.38 15.61 -5.02
N ASP A 55 1.40 15.71 -4.15
CA ASP A 55 2.66 16.38 -4.46
C ASP A 55 3.76 15.45 -5.04
N GLN A 56 3.45 14.19 -5.32
CA GLN A 56 4.39 13.26 -5.91
C GLN A 56 4.07 13.00 -7.39
N GLU A 57 4.74 13.73 -8.30
CA GLU A 57 4.68 13.45 -9.76
C GLU A 57 5.02 11.99 -10.11
N TYR A 58 5.77 11.30 -9.24
CA TYR A 58 6.14 9.89 -9.33
C TYR A 58 5.64 9.10 -8.12
N SER A 59 4.34 8.94 -7.99
CA SER A 59 3.78 7.99 -7.03
C SER A 59 4.05 6.56 -7.51
N SER A 60 4.74 5.76 -6.69
CA SER A 60 5.04 4.35 -7.01
C SER A 60 3.78 3.48 -7.19
N ILE A 61 2.61 3.96 -6.76
CA ILE A 61 1.33 3.26 -6.88
C ILE A 61 0.61 3.55 -8.21
N ARG A 62 0.93 4.65 -8.93
CA ARG A 62 0.25 4.99 -10.20
C ARG A 62 0.25 3.86 -11.23
N PRO A 63 1.37 3.18 -11.52
CA PRO A 63 1.36 2.06 -12.46
C PRO A 63 0.41 0.93 -12.07
N LEU A 64 0.24 0.68 -10.76
CA LEU A 64 -0.72 -0.29 -10.28
C LEU A 64 -2.16 0.20 -10.49
N ILE A 65 -2.45 1.46 -10.18
CA ILE A 65 -3.76 2.08 -10.36
C ILE A 65 -4.19 1.99 -11.83
N ASP A 66 -3.33 2.45 -12.74
CA ASP A 66 -3.58 2.41 -14.19
C ASP A 66 -3.83 0.97 -14.65
N TRP A 67 -3.00 0.04 -14.19
CA TRP A 67 -3.17 -1.36 -14.52
C TRP A 67 -4.51 -1.93 -14.01
N LEU A 68 -4.90 -1.64 -12.77
CA LEU A 68 -6.16 -2.09 -12.17
C LEU A 68 -7.37 -1.58 -12.96
N ASP A 69 -7.37 -0.29 -13.31
CA ASP A 69 -8.44 0.36 -14.06
C ASP A 69 -8.63 -0.29 -15.44
N TYR A 70 -7.53 -0.60 -16.15
CA TYR A 70 -7.58 -1.33 -17.42
C TYR A 70 -7.95 -2.82 -17.30
N ASN A 71 -7.89 -3.40 -16.11
CA ASN A 71 -8.07 -4.85 -15.91
C ASN A 71 -9.32 -5.23 -15.11
N GLY A 72 -10.35 -4.36 -15.13
CA GLY A 72 -11.69 -4.69 -14.64
C GLY A 72 -11.93 -4.37 -13.17
N TYR A 73 -11.07 -3.57 -12.55
CA TYR A 73 -11.33 -2.98 -11.25
C TYR A 73 -11.98 -1.60 -11.40
N ALA A 74 -12.86 -1.25 -10.49
CA ALA A 74 -13.31 0.11 -10.31
C ALA A 74 -12.39 0.77 -9.27
N VAL A 75 -11.46 1.61 -9.74
CA VAL A 75 -10.48 2.24 -8.83
C VAL A 75 -11.04 3.54 -8.28
N VAL A 76 -11.14 3.62 -6.96
CA VAL A 76 -11.57 4.82 -6.24
C VAL A 76 -10.35 5.44 -5.58
N THR A 77 -10.04 6.67 -5.96
CA THR A 77 -8.86 7.37 -5.46
C THR A 77 -9.25 8.66 -4.75
N LYS A 78 -8.46 9.03 -3.74
CA LYS A 78 -8.58 10.29 -3.03
C LYS A 78 -7.22 10.96 -2.95
N ALA A 79 -7.17 12.21 -3.44
CA ALA A 79 -5.98 13.03 -3.28
C ALA A 79 -5.78 13.37 -1.80
N THR A 80 -4.59 13.14 -1.29
CA THR A 80 -4.22 13.42 0.10
C THR A 80 -2.98 14.29 0.15
N LYS A 81 -2.88 15.11 1.19
CA LYS A 81 -1.68 15.92 1.45
C LYS A 81 -0.85 15.26 2.54
N GLU A 82 0.46 15.23 2.32
CA GLU A 82 1.37 14.94 3.42
C GLU A 82 1.43 16.15 4.36
N PHE A 83 1.40 15.90 5.65
CA PHE A 83 1.72 16.89 6.65
C PHE A 83 2.74 16.33 7.64
N VAL A 84 3.57 17.22 8.15
CA VAL A 84 4.55 16.86 9.16
C VAL A 84 3.89 17.13 10.53
N ASP A 85 3.82 16.10 11.37
CA ASP A 85 3.31 16.26 12.73
C ASP A 85 4.31 17.04 13.60
N GLN A 86 3.88 17.39 14.81
CA GLN A 86 4.72 18.14 15.76
C GLN A 86 6.02 17.41 16.15
N THR A 87 6.14 16.14 15.82
CA THR A 87 7.33 15.31 16.07
C THR A 87 8.26 15.22 14.86
N GLY A 88 7.95 15.93 13.75
CA GLY A 88 8.72 15.90 12.51
C GLY A 88 8.46 14.65 11.65
N ARG A 89 7.47 13.83 11.99
CA ARG A 89 7.12 12.65 11.20
C ARG A 89 6.12 13.01 10.12
N ARG A 90 6.40 12.55 8.90
CA ARG A 90 5.46 12.67 7.79
C ARG A 90 4.27 11.74 8.04
N LYS A 91 3.07 12.31 8.03
CA LYS A 91 1.81 11.58 8.09
C LYS A 91 0.99 11.89 6.85
N VAL A 92 0.40 10.88 6.27
CA VAL A 92 -0.61 11.01 5.22
C VAL A 92 -1.98 10.93 5.90
N LYS A 93 -2.78 11.98 5.78
CA LYS A 93 -4.17 11.97 6.26
C LYS A 93 -5.09 11.62 5.09
N GLY A 94 -5.47 10.39 4.99
CA GLY A 94 -6.45 9.94 4.00
C GLY A 94 -6.68 8.46 4.18
N ASN A 95 -7.80 8.12 4.81
CA ASN A 95 -8.39 6.81 4.71
C ASN A 95 -9.51 6.87 3.66
N MET A 96 -9.86 5.72 3.14
CA MET A 96 -10.90 5.54 2.12
C MET A 96 -12.16 4.90 2.70
N ASP A 97 -12.29 4.89 4.03
CA ASP A 97 -13.34 4.14 4.74
C ASP A 97 -14.73 4.67 4.41
N ILE A 98 -14.85 6.00 4.28
CA ILE A 98 -16.13 6.63 3.96
C ILE A 98 -16.53 6.30 2.52
N GLU A 99 -15.63 6.44 1.56
CA GLU A 99 -15.87 6.13 0.15
C GLU A 99 -16.26 4.65 -0.01
N LEU A 100 -15.51 3.75 0.63
CA LEU A 100 -15.80 2.32 0.63
C LEU A 100 -17.17 2.04 1.26
N ALA A 101 -17.48 2.65 2.40
CA ALA A 101 -18.74 2.45 3.10
C ALA A 101 -19.94 2.94 2.28
N VAL A 102 -19.82 4.08 1.61
CA VAL A 102 -20.87 4.64 0.75
C VAL A 102 -21.14 3.70 -0.42
N ASP A 103 -20.11 3.32 -1.18
CA ASP A 103 -20.25 2.42 -2.33
C ASP A 103 -20.83 1.05 -1.92
N ALA A 104 -20.40 0.51 -0.76
CA ALA A 104 -20.94 -0.75 -0.25
C ALA A 104 -22.42 -0.65 0.10
N MET A 105 -22.84 0.45 0.72
CA MET A 105 -24.24 0.68 1.09
C MET A 105 -25.12 0.93 -0.14
N GLU A 106 -24.61 1.66 -1.16
CA GLU A 106 -25.33 1.87 -2.42
C GLU A 106 -25.53 0.55 -3.19
N LEU A 107 -24.50 -0.29 -3.23
CA LEU A 107 -24.53 -1.52 -3.99
C LEU A 107 -25.25 -2.67 -3.26
N ALA A 108 -25.41 -2.59 -1.94
CA ALA A 108 -25.97 -3.67 -1.11
C ALA A 108 -27.33 -4.21 -1.59
N GLY A 109 -28.20 -3.34 -2.16
CA GLY A 109 -29.49 -3.77 -2.72
C GLY A 109 -29.39 -4.63 -4.00
N SER A 110 -28.21 -4.69 -4.61
CA SER A 110 -27.93 -5.44 -5.85
C SER A 110 -27.05 -6.67 -5.63
N LEU A 111 -26.60 -6.91 -4.39
CA LEU A 111 -25.67 -7.98 -4.03
C LEU A 111 -26.36 -9.11 -3.28
N ASP A 112 -25.84 -10.32 -3.47
CA ASP A 112 -26.09 -11.46 -2.59
C ASP A 112 -24.88 -11.65 -1.61
N HIS A 113 -23.67 -11.20 -2.00
CA HIS A 113 -22.45 -11.42 -1.24
C HIS A 113 -21.44 -10.28 -1.38
N MET A 114 -21.06 -9.67 -0.28
CA MET A 114 -19.99 -8.69 -0.16
C MET A 114 -18.71 -9.39 0.33
N VAL A 115 -17.57 -9.11 -0.34
CA VAL A 115 -16.25 -9.55 0.12
C VAL A 115 -15.42 -8.32 0.45
N LEU A 116 -15.11 -8.12 1.71
CA LEU A 116 -14.33 -7.00 2.23
C LEU A 116 -12.89 -7.44 2.50
N PHE A 117 -11.94 -6.85 1.78
CA PHE A 117 -10.51 -7.02 2.03
C PHE A 117 -10.03 -5.89 2.94
N SER A 118 -10.24 -6.04 4.20
CA SER A 118 -9.71 -5.16 5.26
C SER A 118 -9.79 -5.86 6.62
N GLY A 119 -8.89 -5.50 7.50
CA GLY A 119 -8.92 -5.94 8.91
C GLY A 119 -9.31 -4.83 9.87
N ASP A 120 -9.67 -3.66 9.34
CA ASP A 120 -9.96 -2.48 10.15
C ASP A 120 -11.29 -2.63 10.89
N GLY A 121 -11.25 -2.48 12.23
CA GLY A 121 -12.42 -2.58 13.12
C GLY A 121 -13.48 -1.52 12.83
N ASP A 122 -13.12 -0.38 12.24
CA ASP A 122 -14.06 0.68 11.91
C ASP A 122 -15.14 0.22 10.91
N PHE A 123 -14.84 -0.81 10.10
CA PHE A 123 -15.80 -1.42 9.19
C PHE A 123 -16.84 -2.34 9.87
N ARG A 124 -16.73 -2.63 11.19
CA ARG A 124 -17.72 -3.46 11.88
C ARG A 124 -19.16 -2.98 11.67
N SER A 125 -19.38 -1.67 11.83
CA SER A 125 -20.71 -1.07 11.66
C SER A 125 -21.23 -1.14 10.22
N LEU A 126 -20.33 -1.03 9.23
CA LEU A 126 -20.67 -1.23 7.82
C LEU A 126 -21.12 -2.68 7.57
N VAL A 127 -20.34 -3.66 8.03
CA VAL A 127 -20.67 -5.08 7.87
C VAL A 127 -22.05 -5.38 8.45
N GLU A 128 -22.32 -4.94 9.68
CA GLU A 128 -23.63 -5.09 10.32
C GLU A 128 -24.77 -4.44 9.51
N ALA A 129 -24.55 -3.25 8.94
CA ALA A 129 -25.54 -2.55 8.13
C ALA A 129 -25.84 -3.27 6.81
N VAL A 130 -24.83 -3.83 6.17
CA VAL A 130 -24.95 -4.62 4.93
C VAL A 130 -25.67 -5.94 5.20
N GLN A 131 -25.35 -6.63 6.30
CA GLN A 131 -26.02 -7.85 6.73
C GLN A 131 -27.51 -7.63 7.01
N ARG A 132 -27.90 -6.50 7.64
CA ARG A 132 -29.32 -6.14 7.84
C ARG A 132 -30.10 -5.97 6.53
N ARG A 133 -29.43 -5.82 5.39
CA ARG A 133 -30.02 -5.79 4.05
C ARG A 133 -30.10 -7.18 3.40
N GLY A 134 -29.73 -8.23 4.13
CA GLY A 134 -29.77 -9.62 3.66
C GLY A 134 -28.57 -10.01 2.80
N VAL A 135 -27.49 -9.25 2.81
CA VAL A 135 -26.27 -9.55 2.08
C VAL A 135 -25.32 -10.33 2.99
N ARG A 136 -24.80 -11.45 2.51
CA ARG A 136 -23.74 -12.19 3.19
C ARG A 136 -22.41 -11.42 3.10
N VAL A 137 -21.64 -11.36 4.18
CA VAL A 137 -20.38 -10.66 4.23
C VAL A 137 -19.23 -11.61 4.57
N THR A 138 -18.23 -11.68 3.68
CA THR A 138 -16.93 -12.31 3.94
C THR A 138 -15.91 -11.22 4.20
N VAL A 139 -15.20 -11.30 5.33
CA VAL A 139 -14.04 -10.47 5.63
C VAL A 139 -12.78 -11.26 5.31
N VAL A 140 -11.89 -10.66 4.53
CA VAL A 140 -10.58 -11.23 4.14
C VAL A 140 -9.48 -10.41 4.78
N SER A 141 -8.72 -11.04 5.67
CA SER A 141 -7.55 -10.48 6.34
C SER A 141 -6.71 -11.63 6.90
N THR A 142 -5.89 -11.43 7.93
CA THR A 142 -5.11 -12.52 8.52
C THR A 142 -5.02 -12.46 10.04
N VAL A 143 -4.99 -13.63 10.66
CA VAL A 143 -4.62 -13.85 12.06
C VAL A 143 -3.22 -14.46 12.18
N SER A 144 -2.55 -14.74 11.07
CA SER A 144 -1.25 -15.44 11.03
C SER A 144 -0.05 -14.51 11.25
N THR A 145 -0.31 -13.21 11.54
CA THR A 145 0.72 -12.22 11.92
C THR A 145 0.68 -11.91 13.40
N GLN A 146 1.75 -11.30 13.94
CA GLN A 146 1.82 -10.81 15.30
C GLN A 146 2.16 -9.30 15.31
N PRO A 147 1.21 -8.42 15.69
CA PRO A 147 -0.20 -8.73 16.02
C PRO A 147 -1.02 -9.16 14.79
N PRO A 148 -2.21 -9.75 15.00
CA PRO A 148 -3.14 -10.03 13.91
C PRO A 148 -3.50 -8.76 13.14
N MET A 149 -3.70 -8.88 11.81
CA MET A 149 -4.07 -7.75 10.95
C MET A 149 -5.57 -7.53 10.86
N VAL A 150 -6.37 -8.27 11.63
CA VAL A 150 -7.81 -8.11 11.73
C VAL A 150 -8.22 -7.80 13.17
N ALA A 151 -9.07 -6.80 13.33
CA ALA A 151 -9.71 -6.49 14.60
C ALA A 151 -10.71 -7.60 14.98
N ASP A 152 -10.73 -7.99 16.25
CA ASP A 152 -11.52 -9.10 16.74
C ASP A 152 -13.04 -8.86 16.58
N GLU A 153 -13.48 -7.61 16.79
CA GLU A 153 -14.87 -7.19 16.59
C GLU A 153 -15.32 -7.29 15.12
N LEU A 154 -14.45 -6.97 14.16
CA LEU A 154 -14.76 -7.11 12.73
C LEU A 154 -14.83 -8.59 12.34
N ARG A 155 -13.87 -9.39 12.81
CA ARG A 155 -13.85 -10.82 12.57
C ARG A 155 -15.08 -11.53 13.10
N ARG A 156 -15.56 -11.16 14.29
CA ARG A 156 -16.78 -11.73 14.89
C ARG A 156 -18.05 -11.30 14.20
N GLN A 157 -18.07 -10.09 13.63
CA GLN A 157 -19.24 -9.59 12.91
C GLN A 157 -19.43 -10.26 11.55
N ALA A 158 -18.36 -10.68 10.88
CA ALA A 158 -18.42 -11.30 9.56
C ALA A 158 -19.21 -12.61 9.57
N ASP A 159 -20.01 -12.88 8.52
CA ASP A 159 -20.64 -14.21 8.32
C ASP A 159 -19.57 -15.27 8.01
N VAL A 160 -18.52 -14.86 7.30
CA VAL A 160 -17.37 -15.70 6.99
C VAL A 160 -16.08 -14.88 7.17
N PHE A 161 -15.13 -15.42 7.91
CA PHE A 161 -13.76 -14.93 7.91
C PHE A 161 -12.90 -15.84 7.05
N LEU A 162 -12.20 -15.26 6.09
CA LEU A 162 -11.28 -15.98 5.20
C LEU A 162 -9.87 -15.47 5.42
N ASP A 163 -8.99 -16.31 5.95
CA ASP A 163 -7.58 -15.92 6.09
C ASP A 163 -6.94 -15.82 4.70
N ILE A 164 -6.28 -14.71 4.41
CA ILE A 164 -5.65 -14.48 3.11
C ILE A 164 -4.52 -15.49 2.83
N VAL A 165 -3.96 -16.12 3.86
CA VAL A 165 -2.99 -17.21 3.72
C VAL A 165 -3.59 -18.40 2.97
N ASP A 166 -4.89 -18.69 3.19
CA ASP A 166 -5.59 -19.76 2.47
C ASP A 166 -5.82 -19.41 0.98
N LEU A 167 -5.84 -18.13 0.67
CA LEU A 167 -5.93 -17.65 -0.71
C LEU A 167 -4.57 -17.55 -1.41
N GLN A 168 -3.46 -17.48 -0.68
CA GLN A 168 -2.13 -17.26 -1.23
C GLN A 168 -1.78 -18.18 -2.41
N PRO A 169 -2.06 -19.50 -2.39
CA PRO A 169 -1.76 -20.38 -3.53
C PRO A 169 -2.53 -20.01 -4.81
N LYS A 170 -3.67 -19.34 -4.65
CA LYS A 170 -4.57 -18.97 -5.76
C LYS A 170 -4.31 -17.57 -6.28
N ILE A 171 -4.00 -16.61 -5.39
CA ILE A 171 -3.88 -15.19 -5.71
C ILE A 171 -2.45 -14.65 -5.60
N GLY A 172 -1.51 -15.43 -5.07
CA GLY A 172 -0.11 -15.02 -4.97
C GLY A 172 0.56 -14.98 -6.35
N ARG A 173 1.45 -14.00 -6.52
CA ARG A 173 2.32 -13.94 -7.70
C ARG A 173 3.39 -15.03 -7.59
N ASP A 174 3.61 -15.76 -8.68
CA ASP A 174 4.69 -16.73 -8.73
C ASP A 174 6.04 -16.00 -8.59
N PRO A 175 6.94 -16.44 -7.71
CA PRO A 175 8.30 -15.90 -7.63
C PRO A 175 9.05 -15.93 -8.97
N ALA A 176 8.74 -16.88 -9.84
CA ALA A 176 9.31 -16.99 -11.17
C ALA A 176 8.80 -15.90 -12.14
N ASP A 177 7.63 -15.30 -11.88
CA ASP A 177 7.05 -14.23 -12.68
C ASP A 177 7.55 -12.83 -12.25
N ARG A 178 8.42 -12.76 -11.25
CA ARG A 178 9.09 -11.49 -10.92
C ARG A 178 10.02 -11.15 -12.08
N PRO A 179 9.83 -9.99 -12.75
CA PRO A 179 10.85 -9.50 -13.66
C PRO A 179 12.17 -9.47 -12.88
N ALA A 180 13.21 -10.10 -13.43
CA ALA A 180 14.54 -10.07 -12.83
C ALA A 180 14.80 -8.60 -12.45
N ARG A 181 14.96 -8.35 -11.14
CA ARG A 181 15.32 -7.02 -10.66
C ARG A 181 16.63 -6.75 -11.39
N GLU A 182 16.61 -5.89 -12.42
CA GLU A 182 17.83 -5.43 -13.06
C GLU A 182 18.76 -5.09 -11.91
N ALA A 183 19.85 -5.86 -11.84
CA ALA A 183 20.87 -5.60 -10.86
C ALA A 183 21.25 -4.13 -11.12
N ARG A 184 20.86 -3.24 -10.20
CA ARG A 184 21.32 -1.86 -10.28
C ARG A 184 22.82 -2.01 -10.29
N GLU A 185 23.41 -1.79 -11.46
CA GLU A 185 24.86 -1.63 -11.59
C GLU A 185 25.28 -0.69 -10.48
N PRO A 186 26.35 -1.05 -9.73
CA PRO A 186 26.86 -0.14 -8.73
C PRO A 186 27.10 1.17 -9.45
N ARG A 187 26.33 2.20 -9.14
CA ARG A 187 26.55 3.55 -9.65
C ARG A 187 27.98 3.87 -9.30
N ASP A 188 28.84 3.85 -10.31
CA ASP A 188 30.19 4.41 -10.23
C ASP A 188 30.04 5.73 -9.51
N ARG A 189 30.69 5.83 -8.36
CA ARG A 189 30.82 7.09 -7.63
C ARG A 189 31.74 7.96 -8.45
N HIS A 190 31.23 8.54 -9.52
CA HIS A 190 31.87 9.65 -10.16
C HIS A 190 31.89 10.79 -9.15
N THR A 191 32.99 10.89 -8.42
CA THR A 191 33.29 12.07 -7.62
C THR A 191 33.32 13.24 -8.60
N PRO A 192 32.46 14.25 -8.44
CA PRO A 192 32.46 15.40 -9.35
C PRO A 192 33.84 16.03 -9.40
N GLN A 193 34.31 16.36 -10.58
CA GLN A 193 35.69 16.87 -10.88
C GLN A 193 36.08 18.10 -10.05
N PHE A 194 35.12 18.88 -9.52
CA PHE A 194 35.38 20.07 -8.71
C PHE A 194 35.82 19.74 -7.26
N LEU A 195 35.75 18.48 -6.82
CA LEU A 195 36.28 18.05 -5.52
C LEU A 195 37.69 17.44 -5.59
N GLN A 196 38.30 17.38 -6.78
CA GLN A 196 39.69 17.01 -6.92
C GLN A 196 40.55 18.24 -6.61
N ARG A 197 40.99 18.33 -5.35
CA ARG A 197 42.01 19.34 -4.98
C ARG A 197 43.28 19.07 -5.76
N SER A 198 43.68 20.03 -6.60
CA SER A 198 45.00 20.07 -7.22
C SER A 198 46.06 20.16 -6.11
N PRO A 199 47.20 19.43 -6.20
CA PRO A 199 48.26 19.56 -5.23
C PRO A 199 48.93 20.94 -5.44
N SER A 200 49.02 21.72 -4.37
CA SER A 200 49.77 23.00 -4.37
C SER A 200 51.25 22.73 -4.56
N PRO A 201 51.98 23.54 -5.37
CA PRO A 201 53.42 23.41 -5.53
C PRO A 201 54.16 23.83 -4.25
N GLN A 202 55.03 22.96 -3.78
CA GLN A 202 55.97 23.25 -2.69
C GLN A 202 56.87 24.43 -3.08
N ARG A 203 56.80 25.50 -2.32
CA ARG A 203 57.84 26.57 -2.34
C ARG A 203 58.96 26.13 -1.43
N ALA A 204 60.16 26.01 -2.06
CA ALA A 204 61.44 25.85 -1.41
C ALA A 204 61.77 27.04 -0.51
N GLY A 205 62.38 26.74 0.61
CA GLY A 205 62.72 27.73 1.61
C GLY A 205 63.89 28.63 1.22
N VAL A 206 63.93 29.81 1.79
CA VAL A 206 65.16 30.56 2.09
C VAL A 206 64.95 31.19 3.46
N GLY A 207 65.91 30.96 4.35
CA GLY A 207 65.91 31.44 5.71
C GLY A 207 66.46 32.89 5.83
N ALA A 208 66.32 33.39 7.04
CA ALA A 208 67.08 34.38 7.81
C ALA A 208 66.07 35.10 8.70
N ALA A 209 66.16 34.96 9.95
CA ALA A 209 67.00 35.49 11.03
C ALA A 209 66.52 36.86 11.50
N LEU A 210 66.37 36.95 12.86
CA LEU A 210 66.49 38.10 13.74
C LEU A 210 65.35 39.13 13.68
N ASP A 211 64.92 39.73 14.67
CA ASP A 211 65.18 40.03 16.06
C ASP A 211 63.97 40.73 16.62
N ASP A 212 63.87 40.51 17.90
CA ASP A 212 63.53 41.42 19.01
C ASP A 212 62.34 42.36 19.02
N ASP A 213 61.76 42.23 20.19
CA ASP A 213 61.36 43.27 21.15
C ASP A 213 59.98 43.90 21.12
N ASP A 214 59.50 43.80 22.32
CA ASP A 214 58.79 44.76 23.13
C ASP A 214 57.28 45.01 22.96
N ASP A 215 56.63 44.57 23.99
CA ASP A 215 56.02 45.34 25.07
C ASP A 215 54.71 46.12 24.80
N PHE A 216 53.91 46.01 25.83
CA PHE A 216 52.90 46.91 26.42
C PHE A 216 51.45 46.89 25.92
N ASP A 217 50.67 46.46 26.93
CA ASP A 217 49.49 47.09 27.61
C ASP A 217 48.40 47.78 26.74
N ASP A 218 47.21 47.36 26.89
CA ASP A 218 46.10 47.76 27.76
C ASP A 218 44.85 46.84 27.55
#